data_27814c7e5eacd10033c0cc1541fc3095
#
_entry.id   27814c7e5eacd10033c0cc1541fc3095
#
_cell.length_a   1.000
_cell.length_b   1.000
_cell.length_c   1.000
_cell.angle_alpha   90.00
_cell.angle_beta   90.00
_cell.angle_gamma   90.00
#
_symmetry.space_group_name_H-M   'P 1'
#
loop_
_entity.id
_entity.type
_entity.pdbx_description
1 polymer ?
#
loop_
_entity_poly.entity_id
_entity_poly.type
_entity_poly.pdbx_seq_one_letter_code
_entity_poly.pdbx_strand_id
1 'polypeptide(L)'
;MYDIKMLKAKKIAELIEIAEQIGIKNLKGQKKQEIIDTIVGKSVSKKPTEVKSESDKKSTEVKSESDKKPIHAKSESDKKPIHTKSESDNSNKPYRNDRNPRNIGNKNHHNKNFSNRKDDNFNKDNRRKYKEPDFEFDGIIESEGVLEIMQDGYGFLRSSDYHYLSSPDDVYVSLSQIKLFGLKTGDTVHGTVRPPKDGEKYFPLIKVNKINGLDPEVVRDRVSFEHLTPLFPEEKFNLALKESTISTRIIDLFSPIGKGQRGMIVSQPKTGKTMLLKDVANAIAANHPEVFQIILLIDERPEEVTDMQRNVKGEVVASTFDEPADRHVKVANIVLEKAKRLVECGHDVVILLDSITRLARAYNTVQPASGKILSGGVDANALHKPKRFFGAARNIENGGSLSIISTALTDTGSKMDEVIFEEFKGTGNMELQLDRRISNRRIFPAIDLVSSSTRRDDLLLDENTIQRMWIMRKYLADMNPVEAMEFINDRFRKTKSNEEFLISMNS
;
A
#
# COMPACT_ATOMS: atom_id res chain seq x y z
N MET A 1 5.77 -30.43 29.77
CA MET A 1 5.68 -29.04 29.32
C MET A 1 4.66 -28.36 30.21
N TYR A 2 5.03 -27.37 31.02
CA TYR A 2 4.09 -26.66 31.88
C TYR A 2 3.34 -25.60 31.09
N ASP A 3 2.01 -25.62 31.13
CA ASP A 3 1.18 -24.62 30.47
C ASP A 3 1.26 -23.28 31.22
N ILE A 4 1.52 -22.20 30.48
CA ILE A 4 1.67 -20.82 30.98
C ILE A 4 0.41 -20.39 31.79
N LYS A 5 -0.78 -20.86 31.39
CA LYS A 5 -2.03 -20.59 32.11
C LYS A 5 -2.07 -21.24 33.51
N MET A 6 -1.54 -22.44 33.60
CA MET A 6 -1.44 -23.14 34.92
C MET A 6 -0.40 -22.48 35.82
N LEU A 7 0.74 -22.03 35.27
CA LEU A 7 1.77 -21.33 36.05
C LEU A 7 1.28 -19.97 36.58
N LYS A 8 0.48 -19.24 35.80
CA LYS A 8 -0.12 -17.97 36.22
C LYS A 8 -1.12 -18.10 37.35
N ALA A 9 -1.79 -19.25 37.50
CA ALA A 9 -2.75 -19.51 38.56
C ALA A 9 -2.11 -19.88 39.90
N LYS A 10 -0.82 -20.30 39.94
CA LYS A 10 -0.13 -20.76 41.12
C LYS A 10 0.46 -19.62 41.97
N LYS A 11 0.64 -19.86 43.28
CA LYS A 11 1.29 -18.91 44.21
C LYS A 11 2.80 -18.91 44.01
N ILE A 12 3.49 -17.83 44.42
CA ILE A 12 4.94 -17.67 44.26
C ILE A 12 5.74 -18.80 44.89
N ALA A 13 5.31 -19.29 46.07
CA ALA A 13 5.96 -20.41 46.78
C ALA A 13 5.95 -21.70 45.92
N GLU A 14 4.81 -22.03 45.32
CA GLU A 14 4.65 -23.20 44.44
C GLU A 14 5.42 -23.07 43.13
N LEU A 15 5.60 -21.86 42.62
CA LEU A 15 6.42 -21.60 41.43
C LEU A 15 7.90 -21.77 41.73
N ILE A 16 8.36 -21.42 42.92
CA ILE A 16 9.74 -21.65 43.38
C ILE A 16 10.02 -23.14 43.52
N GLU A 17 9.08 -23.91 44.11
CA GLU A 17 9.20 -25.37 44.19
C GLU A 17 9.31 -26.05 42.81
N ILE A 18 8.47 -25.64 41.86
CA ILE A 18 8.52 -26.15 40.50
C ILE A 18 9.84 -25.75 39.80
N ALA A 19 10.33 -24.56 40.05
CA ALA A 19 11.61 -24.11 39.52
C ALA A 19 12.81 -24.88 40.07
N GLU A 20 12.76 -25.22 41.39
CA GLU A 20 13.79 -26.06 42.05
C GLU A 20 13.79 -27.50 41.49
N GLN A 21 12.60 -28.07 41.20
CA GLN A 21 12.49 -29.38 40.55
C GLN A 21 13.07 -29.41 39.13
N ILE A 22 13.08 -28.26 38.45
CA ILE A 22 13.67 -28.10 37.12
C ILE A 22 15.17 -27.73 37.19
N GLY A 23 15.72 -27.62 38.41
CA GLY A 23 17.14 -27.32 38.64
C GLY A 23 17.51 -25.85 38.51
N ILE A 24 16.58 -24.94 38.79
CA ILE A 24 16.80 -23.50 38.83
C ILE A 24 16.97 -23.07 40.28
N LYS A 25 18.18 -22.63 40.66
CA LYS A 25 18.51 -22.15 42.02
C LYS A 25 18.58 -20.63 42.04
N ASN A 26 18.27 -19.99 43.15
CA ASN A 26 18.36 -18.54 43.40
C ASN A 26 17.22 -17.67 42.85
N LEU A 27 15.96 -18.07 43.07
CA LEU A 27 14.78 -17.28 42.69
C LEU A 27 14.16 -16.46 43.85
N LYS A 28 14.80 -16.44 45.02
CA LYS A 28 14.31 -15.66 46.17
C LYS A 28 14.44 -14.15 45.89
N GLY A 29 13.28 -13.45 45.89
CA GLY A 29 13.20 -12.00 45.68
C GLY A 29 12.78 -11.55 44.28
N GLN A 30 12.58 -12.48 43.34
CA GLN A 30 12.11 -12.15 41.98
C GLN A 30 10.59 -12.02 41.89
N LYS A 31 10.10 -11.22 40.94
CA LYS A 31 8.67 -11.04 40.72
C LYS A 31 8.04 -12.29 40.09
N LYS A 32 6.77 -12.55 40.37
CA LYS A 32 6.03 -13.72 39.88
C LYS A 32 6.18 -13.95 38.36
N GLN A 33 6.18 -12.89 37.57
CA GLN A 33 6.29 -12.96 36.11
C GLN A 33 7.69 -13.44 35.66
N GLU A 34 8.74 -12.96 36.30
CA GLU A 34 10.14 -13.32 36.01
C GLU A 34 10.42 -14.81 36.34
N ILE A 35 9.81 -15.34 37.38
CA ILE A 35 9.90 -16.75 37.75
C ILE A 35 9.20 -17.63 36.69
N ILE A 36 8.02 -17.22 36.21
CA ILE A 36 7.31 -17.95 35.16
C ILE A 36 8.12 -17.95 33.84
N ASP A 37 8.66 -16.82 33.44
CA ASP A 37 9.45 -16.68 32.19
C ASP A 37 10.72 -17.54 32.27
N THR A 38 11.36 -17.63 33.44
CA THR A 38 12.54 -18.46 33.64
C THR A 38 12.22 -19.96 33.59
N ILE A 39 11.06 -20.38 34.12
CA ILE A 39 10.57 -21.78 34.06
C ILE A 39 10.29 -22.16 32.60
N VAL A 40 9.62 -21.28 31.85
CA VAL A 40 9.28 -21.51 30.43
C VAL A 40 10.52 -21.51 29.57
N GLY A 41 11.47 -20.59 29.76
CA GLY A 41 12.73 -20.50 29.00
C GLY A 41 13.60 -21.75 29.12
N LYS A 42 13.69 -22.38 30.31
CA LYS A 42 14.44 -23.63 30.47
C LYS A 42 13.68 -24.89 30.01
N SER A 43 12.36 -24.85 29.91
CA SER A 43 11.59 -25.96 29.36
C SER A 43 11.74 -26.08 27.81
N VAL A 44 12.17 -25.01 27.13
CA VAL A 44 12.39 -24.99 25.68
C VAL A 44 13.80 -25.46 25.29
N SER A 45 14.76 -25.46 26.23
CA SER A 45 16.18 -25.78 25.93
C SER A 45 16.57 -27.26 26.11
N LYS A 46 15.59 -28.16 26.28
CA LYS A 46 15.85 -29.64 26.29
C LYS A 46 15.10 -30.32 25.14
N LYS A 47 15.70 -30.35 23.95
CA LYS A 47 15.55 -31.40 22.95
C LYS A 47 16.89 -32.09 22.77
N PRO A 48 16.97 -33.41 22.93
CA PRO A 48 18.09 -34.18 22.44
C PRO A 48 17.83 -34.72 21.04
N THR A 49 18.89 -34.77 20.30
CA THR A 49 19.16 -35.30 18.99
C THR A 49 18.90 -36.81 18.86
N GLU A 50 18.39 -37.21 17.70
CA GLU A 50 18.46 -38.46 16.94
C GLU A 50 18.89 -39.78 17.60
N VAL A 51 18.14 -40.85 17.29
CA VAL A 51 18.67 -42.07 16.60
C VAL A 51 17.49 -42.84 15.96
N LYS A 52 17.76 -43.32 14.73
CA LYS A 52 16.94 -44.17 13.86
C LYS A 52 16.65 -45.55 14.46
N SER A 53 15.52 -46.16 14.12
CA SER A 53 15.41 -47.41 13.36
C SER A 53 13.99 -48.00 13.37
N GLU A 54 13.48 -48.21 12.20
CA GLU A 54 12.82 -49.38 11.60
C GLU A 54 11.74 -50.16 12.40
N SER A 55 10.64 -50.29 11.67
CA SER A 55 9.89 -51.46 11.29
C SER A 55 8.62 -51.84 12.06
N ASP A 56 7.62 -51.98 11.21
CA ASP A 56 6.63 -53.06 11.10
C ASP A 56 5.31 -53.06 11.91
N LYS A 57 4.28 -52.85 11.07
CA LYS A 57 3.07 -53.69 10.82
C LYS A 57 1.90 -53.79 11.81
N LYS A 58 0.79 -53.60 11.11
CA LYS A 58 -0.53 -54.28 11.20
C LYS A 58 -1.64 -53.67 12.09
N SER A 59 -2.54 -53.07 11.34
CA SER A 59 -3.99 -53.42 11.20
C SER A 59 -4.79 -53.85 12.44
N THR A 60 -5.90 -53.20 12.69
CA THR A 60 -7.24 -53.77 12.47
C THR A 60 -8.33 -52.74 12.78
N GLU A 61 -9.31 -52.77 11.90
CA GLU A 61 -10.64 -52.18 12.01
C GLU A 61 -11.38 -52.60 13.30
N VAL A 62 -12.36 -51.81 13.77
CA VAL A 62 -13.77 -52.21 13.78
C VAL A 62 -14.65 -51.02 14.24
N LYS A 63 -15.70 -50.87 13.49
CA LYS A 63 -16.95 -50.11 13.55
C LYS A 63 -17.68 -50.14 14.93
N SER A 64 -18.46 -49.08 15.19
CA SER A 64 -19.93 -49.03 15.11
C SER A 64 -20.46 -47.92 15.99
N GLU A 65 -21.22 -46.98 15.43
CA GLU A 65 -22.69 -46.81 15.54
C GLU A 65 -23.18 -46.67 16.99
N SER A 66 -23.92 -45.67 17.39
CA SER A 66 -25.22 -45.23 16.92
C SER A 66 -25.76 -44.10 17.87
N ASP A 67 -26.45 -43.15 17.23
CA ASP A 67 -27.76 -42.57 17.60
C ASP A 67 -28.12 -42.06 18.99
N LYS A 68 -28.50 -40.79 19.03
CA LYS A 68 -29.89 -40.28 19.10
C LYS A 68 -29.98 -38.84 19.68
N LYS A 69 -30.58 -38.01 18.84
CA LYS A 69 -31.35 -36.80 19.28
C LYS A 69 -32.76 -37.31 19.77
N PRO A 70 -33.70 -36.45 20.23
CA PRO A 70 -33.75 -35.05 20.59
C PRO A 70 -34.60 -34.77 21.86
N ILE A 71 -34.95 -33.53 22.21
CA ILE A 71 -36.31 -33.01 22.54
C ILE A 71 -36.27 -31.77 23.48
N HIS A 72 -36.78 -30.67 22.95
CA HIS A 72 -37.61 -29.57 23.43
C HIS A 72 -37.88 -29.32 24.92
N ALA A 73 -37.83 -28.02 25.34
CA ALA A 73 -39.01 -27.17 25.63
C ALA A 73 -38.56 -25.82 26.21
N LYS A 74 -38.92 -24.75 25.61
CA LYS A 74 -39.87 -23.64 25.87
C LYS A 74 -40.12 -23.25 27.32
N SER A 75 -39.93 -21.95 27.61
CA SER A 75 -40.93 -20.95 28.07
C SER A 75 -40.18 -19.70 28.53
N GLU A 76 -40.34 -18.57 27.89
CA GLU A 76 -41.33 -17.50 28.12
C GLU A 76 -41.36 -16.95 29.54
N SER A 77 -40.99 -15.67 29.70
CA SER A 77 -41.87 -14.54 29.93
C SER A 77 -41.12 -13.29 30.38
N ASP A 78 -41.20 -12.26 29.63
CA ASP A 78 -41.79 -10.94 29.91
C ASP A 78 -41.47 -10.26 31.25
N LYS A 79 -40.89 -9.06 31.15
CA LYS A 79 -41.54 -7.77 31.44
C LYS A 79 -40.54 -6.59 31.49
N LYS A 80 -40.75 -5.64 30.60
CA LYS A 80 -40.53 -4.20 30.81
C LYS A 80 -41.81 -3.62 31.42
N PRO A 81 -41.92 -2.32 31.76
CA PRO A 81 -41.02 -1.19 31.94
C PRO A 81 -41.25 -0.42 33.26
N ILE A 82 -40.69 0.73 33.52
CA ILE A 82 -41.33 2.01 33.84
C ILE A 82 -40.34 3.09 34.26
N HIS A 83 -40.53 4.25 33.66
CA HIS A 83 -39.99 5.58 33.95
C HIS A 83 -40.04 6.02 35.40
N THR A 84 -39.11 6.90 35.80
CA THR A 84 -39.54 8.26 36.29
C THR A 84 -38.37 9.25 36.28
N LYS A 85 -38.74 10.46 35.82
CA LYS A 85 -37.99 11.73 35.91
C LYS A 85 -37.93 12.22 37.38
N SER A 86 -36.93 13.05 37.64
CA SER A 86 -37.03 14.34 38.36
C SER A 86 -35.70 15.07 38.27
N GLU A 87 -35.72 16.13 37.68
CA GLU A 87 -35.34 17.53 37.82
C GLU A 87 -34.93 17.95 39.24
N SER A 88 -33.87 18.74 39.27
CA SER A 88 -33.69 20.08 39.87
C SER A 88 -32.21 20.33 40.13
N ASP A 89 -31.67 21.25 39.45
CA ASP A 89 -31.46 22.69 39.69
C ASP A 89 -30.41 23.04 40.76
N ASN A 90 -29.63 23.98 40.32
CA ASN A 90 -28.97 25.10 40.98
C ASN A 90 -27.43 25.07 41.15
N SER A 91 -26.82 25.80 40.24
CA SER A 91 -26.19 27.12 40.44
C SER A 91 -25.04 27.18 41.44
N ASN A 92 -23.85 27.56 40.98
CA ASN A 92 -23.23 28.90 41.22
C ASN A 92 -21.80 29.00 40.69
N LYS A 93 -21.58 29.99 39.84
CA LYS A 93 -20.35 30.73 39.66
C LYS A 93 -20.26 31.76 40.81
N PRO A 94 -19.25 32.58 40.91
CA PRO A 94 -17.80 32.59 40.57
C PRO A 94 -16.92 33.11 41.74
N TYR A 95 -15.61 32.98 41.64
CA TYR A 95 -14.75 33.92 42.36
C TYR A 95 -13.58 34.41 41.46
N ARG A 96 -13.72 35.64 41.03
CA ARG A 96 -12.65 36.56 40.69
C ARG A 96 -12.00 37.03 42.00
N ASN A 97 -10.69 37.24 42.02
CA ASN A 97 -10.10 38.35 42.71
C ASN A 97 -8.78 38.78 42.04
N ASP A 98 -8.90 39.94 41.43
CA ASP A 98 -7.87 40.94 41.22
C ASP A 98 -7.13 41.24 42.51
N ARG A 99 -5.87 41.60 42.39
CA ARG A 99 -5.24 42.76 43.03
C ARG A 99 -3.80 42.99 42.57
N ASN A 100 -3.66 43.97 41.71
CA ASN A 100 -2.50 44.85 41.68
C ASN A 100 -2.71 45.95 42.76
N PRO A 101 -1.71 46.50 43.40
CA PRO A 101 -1.35 47.88 43.03
C PRO A 101 0.14 48.23 43.16
N ARG A 102 0.63 49.01 42.18
CA ARG A 102 1.17 50.39 42.30
C ARG A 102 2.09 50.72 43.50
N ASN A 103 3.30 51.26 43.24
CA ASN A 103 3.59 52.70 43.21
C ASN A 103 5.11 52.95 43.10
N ILE A 104 5.52 53.85 42.23
CA ILE A 104 5.89 55.24 42.34
C ILE A 104 7.31 55.45 42.84
N GLY A 105 8.02 56.23 42.04
CA GLY A 105 8.85 57.35 42.49
C GLY A 105 10.29 57.28 41.99
N ASN A 106 10.58 57.97 41.05
CA ASN A 106 10.96 59.38 40.82
C ASN A 106 12.50 59.68 40.87
N LYS A 107 12.96 60.19 39.73
CA LYS A 107 13.88 61.35 39.55
C LYS A 107 15.27 61.35 40.20
N ASN A 108 16.35 61.55 39.50
CA ASN A 108 16.87 62.77 38.96
C ASN A 108 18.32 62.62 38.48
N HIS A 109 18.58 63.26 37.36
CA HIS A 109 19.76 64.01 36.94
C HIS A 109 21.08 63.85 37.72
N HIS A 110 22.19 63.62 37.02
CA HIS A 110 23.19 64.62 36.81
C HIS A 110 24.26 64.26 35.78
N ASN A 111 24.41 65.13 34.86
CA ASN A 111 25.55 65.32 33.96
C ASN A 111 26.86 65.50 34.78
N LYS A 112 27.95 64.92 34.25
CA LYS A 112 29.22 65.67 34.11
C LYS A 112 30.21 64.82 33.25
N ASN A 113 30.71 65.54 32.27
CA ASN A 113 31.93 65.30 31.52
C ASN A 113 33.13 65.05 32.41
N PHE A 114 34.05 64.20 31.95
CA PHE A 114 35.45 64.55 31.80
C PHE A 114 36.27 63.48 31.12
N SER A 115 36.79 63.84 29.97
CA SER A 115 38.13 63.69 29.39
C SER A 115 38.93 62.38 29.59
N ASN A 116 39.36 61.90 28.47
CA ASN A 116 40.66 61.33 28.10
C ASN A 116 41.45 60.51 29.10
N ARG A 117 41.64 59.26 28.76
CA ARG A 117 42.98 58.62 28.66
C ARG A 117 42.95 57.44 27.68
N LYS A 118 43.89 57.49 26.76
CA LYS A 118 44.37 56.43 25.96
C LYS A 118 44.86 55.31 26.89
N ASP A 119 44.47 54.07 26.60
CA ASP A 119 45.37 52.92 26.68
C ASP A 119 44.87 51.83 25.79
N ASP A 120 45.80 51.32 25.04
CA ASP A 120 45.74 50.29 24.05
C ASP A 120 45.34 48.89 24.59
N ASN A 121 44.77 48.16 23.74
CA ASN A 121 44.97 46.72 23.58
C ASN A 121 43.89 45.74 24.04
N PHE A 122 43.61 44.88 23.05
CA PHE A 122 43.02 43.54 23.12
C PHE A 122 41.51 43.44 23.38
N ASN A 123 40.76 43.55 22.28
CA ASN A 123 39.78 42.51 21.94
C ASN A 123 39.59 42.46 20.41
N LYS A 124 40.34 41.60 19.78
CA LYS A 124 40.02 41.09 18.44
C LYS A 124 38.74 40.27 18.59
N ASP A 125 37.60 40.90 18.37
CA ASP A 125 36.39 40.25 17.94
C ASP A 125 36.69 39.55 16.63
N ASN A 126 37.11 38.28 16.73
CA ASN A 126 37.07 37.32 15.65
C ASN A 126 35.62 37.00 15.34
N ARG A 127 34.82 37.96 14.99
CA ARG A 127 33.67 37.72 14.12
C ARG A 127 34.27 37.32 12.79
N ARG A 128 34.40 36.04 12.57
CA ARG A 128 34.58 35.48 11.24
C ARG A 128 33.48 36.07 10.38
N LYS A 129 33.82 37.13 9.62
CA LYS A 129 33.06 37.52 8.45
C LYS A 129 33.09 36.27 7.56
N TYR A 130 32.02 35.51 7.60
CA TYR A 130 31.80 34.51 6.56
C TYR A 130 31.80 35.30 5.27
N LYS A 131 32.79 35.07 4.42
CA LYS A 131 32.79 35.53 3.05
C LYS A 131 31.54 34.93 2.44
N GLU A 132 30.60 35.80 2.05
CA GLU A 132 29.53 35.38 1.16
C GLU A 132 30.22 34.73 -0.05
N PRO A 133 29.77 33.53 -0.48
CA PRO A 133 30.39 32.90 -1.64
C PRO A 133 30.25 33.83 -2.84
N ASP A 134 31.38 34.06 -3.54
CA ASP A 134 31.47 34.97 -4.69
C ASP A 134 30.60 34.59 -5.88
N PHE A 135 29.78 33.50 -5.78
CA PHE A 135 28.86 33.02 -6.79
C PHE A 135 27.46 32.78 -6.19
N GLU A 136 26.50 33.60 -6.59
CA GLU A 136 25.09 33.38 -6.35
C GLU A 136 24.60 32.35 -7.41
N PHE A 137 24.38 31.09 -6.98
CA PHE A 137 23.76 30.05 -7.83
C PHE A 137 22.21 30.12 -7.74
N ASP A 138 21.67 31.26 -7.37
CA ASP A 138 20.22 31.43 -7.27
C ASP A 138 19.58 31.33 -8.68
N GLY A 139 18.70 30.37 -8.84
CA GLY A 139 17.90 30.20 -10.04
C GLY A 139 18.49 29.34 -11.16
N ILE A 140 19.64 28.66 -10.94
CA ILE A 140 20.29 27.81 -11.95
C ILE A 140 19.86 26.34 -11.78
N ILE A 141 19.53 25.91 -10.55
CA ILE A 141 19.25 24.49 -10.24
C ILE A 141 17.75 24.28 -10.33
N GLU A 142 17.33 23.38 -11.21
CA GLU A 142 15.96 22.90 -11.29
C GLU A 142 15.84 21.54 -10.59
N SER A 143 14.73 21.32 -9.91
CA SER A 143 14.42 20.08 -9.21
C SER A 143 12.97 19.73 -9.42
N GLU A 144 12.69 18.42 -9.48
CA GLU A 144 11.36 17.87 -9.54
C GLU A 144 11.17 16.87 -8.40
N GLY A 145 9.99 16.89 -7.80
CA GLY A 145 9.66 15.95 -6.73
C GLY A 145 8.17 15.94 -6.41
N VAL A 146 7.75 14.94 -5.66
CA VAL A 146 6.37 14.79 -5.20
C VAL A 146 6.20 15.42 -3.82
N LEU A 147 5.24 16.32 -3.70
CA LEU A 147 4.99 17.07 -2.46
C LEU A 147 4.38 16.18 -1.37
N GLU A 148 5.04 16.12 -0.23
CA GLU A 148 4.50 15.62 1.03
C GLU A 148 4.32 16.81 1.98
N ILE A 149 3.06 17.11 2.37
CA ILE A 149 2.76 18.20 3.32
C ILE A 149 2.82 17.64 4.74
N MET A 150 3.58 18.33 5.59
CA MET A 150 3.74 17.99 7.01
C MET A 150 2.59 18.57 7.85
N GLN A 151 2.44 18.09 9.08
CA GLN A 151 1.38 18.55 10.00
C GLN A 151 1.40 20.04 10.28
N ASP A 152 2.60 20.65 10.27
CA ASP A 152 2.81 22.09 10.49
C ASP A 152 2.48 22.95 9.25
N GLY A 153 2.08 22.31 8.12
CA GLY A 153 1.62 22.96 6.91
C GLY A 153 2.70 23.34 5.90
N TYR A 154 3.99 23.22 6.21
CA TYR A 154 5.06 23.23 5.21
C TYR A 154 5.20 21.86 4.55
N GLY A 155 5.99 21.73 3.49
CA GLY A 155 6.14 20.49 2.77
C GLY A 155 7.56 20.21 2.31
N PHE A 156 7.75 18.99 1.80
CA PHE A 156 8.96 18.56 1.12
C PHE A 156 8.63 17.95 -0.24
N LEU A 157 9.42 18.28 -1.25
CA LEU A 157 9.42 17.52 -2.51
C LEU A 157 10.28 16.29 -2.30
N ARG A 158 9.67 15.12 -2.46
CA ARG A 158 10.32 13.82 -2.31
C ARG A 158 10.78 13.30 -3.67
N SER A 159 12.01 12.79 -3.73
CA SER A 159 12.55 12.19 -4.95
C SER A 159 11.99 10.80 -5.22
N SER A 160 11.78 10.48 -6.50
CA SER A 160 11.48 9.13 -6.99
C SER A 160 12.61 8.14 -6.69
N ASP A 161 13.87 8.60 -6.69
CA ASP A 161 15.05 7.76 -6.46
C ASP A 161 15.07 7.12 -5.07
N TYR A 162 14.43 7.80 -4.12
CA TYR A 162 14.24 7.30 -2.74
C TYR A 162 12.82 6.78 -2.47
N HIS A 163 12.09 6.42 -3.53
CA HIS A 163 10.72 5.89 -3.43
C HIS A 163 9.79 6.80 -2.64
N TYR A 164 9.99 8.13 -2.75
CA TYR A 164 9.24 9.18 -2.05
C TYR A 164 9.36 9.15 -0.51
N LEU A 165 10.36 8.44 0.01
CA LEU A 165 10.72 8.49 1.42
C LEU A 165 11.62 9.70 1.71
N SER A 166 11.78 10.03 2.99
CA SER A 166 12.67 11.12 3.41
C SER A 166 14.12 10.85 3.00
N SER A 167 14.74 11.81 2.35
CA SER A 167 16.08 11.70 1.78
C SER A 167 16.88 12.97 2.00
N PRO A 168 18.21 12.94 1.78
CA PRO A 168 19.03 14.15 1.79
C PRO A 168 18.65 15.14 0.68
N ASP A 169 18.06 14.66 -0.41
CA ASP A 169 17.71 15.43 -1.61
C ASP A 169 16.34 16.11 -1.51
N ASP A 170 15.70 16.03 -0.34
CA ASP A 170 14.41 16.66 -0.10
C ASP A 170 14.47 18.17 -0.27
N VAL A 171 13.56 18.73 -1.05
CA VAL A 171 13.44 20.18 -1.28
C VAL A 171 12.33 20.75 -0.39
N TYR A 172 12.68 21.75 0.40
CA TYR A 172 11.74 22.42 1.29
C TYR A 172 10.77 23.33 0.53
N VAL A 173 9.48 23.20 0.82
CA VAL A 173 8.40 24.05 0.27
C VAL A 173 7.71 24.79 1.40
N SER A 174 7.65 26.11 1.30
CA SER A 174 7.06 26.94 2.33
C SER A 174 5.53 26.86 2.35
N LEU A 175 4.95 27.08 3.53
CA LEU A 175 3.49 27.18 3.71
C LEU A 175 2.85 28.24 2.78
N SER A 176 3.58 29.34 2.54
CA SER A 176 3.12 30.43 1.66
C SER A 176 2.96 29.95 0.21
N GLN A 177 3.93 29.20 -0.31
CA GLN A 177 3.88 28.63 -1.66
C GLN A 177 2.77 27.58 -1.78
N ILE A 178 2.61 26.71 -0.78
CA ILE A 178 1.54 25.72 -0.76
C ILE A 178 0.16 26.40 -0.86
N LYS A 179 -0.07 27.45 -0.10
CA LYS A 179 -1.33 28.21 -0.13
C LYS A 179 -1.51 29.00 -1.42
N LEU A 180 -0.44 29.63 -1.93
CA LEU A 180 -0.50 30.47 -3.14
C LEU A 180 -0.90 29.67 -4.36
N PHE A 181 -0.28 28.51 -4.56
CA PHE A 181 -0.52 27.65 -5.72
C PHE A 181 -1.60 26.57 -5.49
N GLY A 182 -2.18 26.50 -4.29
CA GLY A 182 -3.19 25.48 -3.96
C GLY A 182 -2.65 24.05 -4.01
N LEU A 183 -1.36 23.87 -3.65
CA LEU A 183 -0.69 22.56 -3.70
C LEU A 183 -1.30 21.59 -2.69
N LYS A 184 -1.33 20.32 -3.11
CA LYS A 184 -1.82 19.21 -2.28
C LYS A 184 -0.75 18.12 -2.19
N THR A 185 -0.81 17.30 -1.16
CA THR A 185 0.04 16.10 -1.07
C THR A 185 -0.16 15.24 -2.32
N GLY A 186 0.95 14.79 -2.91
CA GLY A 186 0.94 14.01 -4.15
C GLY A 186 1.17 14.84 -5.41
N ASP A 187 1.15 16.18 -5.36
CA ASP A 187 1.50 17.00 -6.52
C ASP A 187 2.97 16.81 -6.90
N THR A 188 3.22 16.55 -8.17
CA THR A 188 4.57 16.57 -8.76
C THR A 188 4.89 18.01 -9.12
N VAL A 189 5.84 18.60 -8.40
CA VAL A 189 6.25 20.00 -8.57
C VAL A 189 7.62 20.06 -9.20
N HIS A 190 7.71 20.73 -10.35
CA HIS A 190 8.96 21.09 -11.01
C HIS A 190 9.22 22.57 -10.77
N GLY A 191 10.41 22.90 -10.26
CA GLY A 191 10.72 24.27 -9.92
C GLY A 191 12.20 24.53 -9.70
N THR A 192 12.52 25.80 -9.49
CA THR A 192 13.87 26.29 -9.28
C THR A 192 14.18 26.32 -7.79
N VAL A 193 15.32 25.79 -7.41
CA VAL A 193 15.82 25.74 -6.02
C VAL A 193 17.11 26.55 -5.88
N ARG A 194 17.46 26.93 -4.66
CA ARG A 194 18.73 27.53 -4.33
C ARG A 194 19.51 26.67 -3.33
N PRO A 195 20.82 26.84 -3.25
CA PRO A 195 21.61 26.23 -2.17
C PRO A 195 21.13 26.66 -0.78
N PRO A 196 21.21 25.78 0.23
CA PRO A 196 20.89 26.13 1.59
C PRO A 196 21.88 27.17 2.13
N LYS A 197 21.36 28.19 2.84
CA LYS A 197 22.16 29.20 3.59
C LYS A 197 22.62 28.61 4.92
N ASP A 198 23.56 29.28 5.56
CA ASP A 198 24.04 28.91 6.90
C ASP A 198 22.88 28.75 7.88
N GLY A 199 22.70 27.53 8.42
CA GLY A 199 21.61 27.17 9.32
C GLY A 199 20.40 26.49 8.67
N GLU A 200 20.31 26.46 7.33
CA GLU A 200 19.30 25.70 6.59
C GLU A 200 19.83 24.29 6.30
N LYS A 201 18.98 23.28 6.46
CA LYS A 201 19.33 21.87 6.22
C LYS A 201 18.99 21.41 4.81
N TYR A 202 17.96 21.97 4.20
CA TYR A 202 17.39 21.53 2.93
C TYR A 202 17.46 22.64 1.89
N PHE A 203 17.50 22.26 0.62
CA PHE A 203 17.34 23.19 -0.50
C PHE A 203 15.94 23.77 -0.50
N PRO A 204 15.75 25.10 -0.41
CA PRO A 204 14.42 25.69 -0.51
C PRO A 204 14.00 25.90 -1.95
N LEU A 205 12.72 25.64 -2.25
CA LEU A 205 12.08 25.96 -3.51
C LEU A 205 11.89 27.48 -3.61
N ILE A 206 12.43 28.10 -4.69
CA ILE A 206 12.28 29.54 -4.96
C ILE A 206 11.06 29.79 -5.83
N LYS A 207 10.98 29.07 -6.96
CA LYS A 207 9.98 29.30 -8.00
C LYS A 207 9.35 27.97 -8.41
N VAL A 208 8.04 27.93 -8.52
CA VAL A 208 7.30 26.82 -9.13
C VAL A 208 7.18 27.10 -10.61
N ASN A 209 7.71 26.19 -11.44
CA ASN A 209 7.65 26.29 -12.91
C ASN A 209 6.45 25.52 -13.44
N LYS A 210 6.28 24.24 -13.00
CA LYS A 210 5.16 23.39 -13.40
C LYS A 210 4.64 22.56 -12.23
N ILE A 211 3.36 22.18 -12.29
CA ILE A 211 2.71 21.29 -11.33
C ILE A 211 2.01 20.20 -12.16
N ASN A 212 2.37 18.94 -11.93
CA ASN A 212 1.84 17.79 -12.69
C ASN A 212 1.99 17.96 -14.22
N GLY A 213 3.06 18.59 -14.67
CA GLY A 213 3.32 18.88 -16.08
C GLY A 213 2.60 20.10 -16.66
N LEU A 214 1.66 20.70 -15.93
CA LEU A 214 0.86 21.85 -16.33
C LEU A 214 1.34 23.14 -15.66
N ASP A 215 0.85 24.29 -16.18
CA ASP A 215 1.13 25.58 -15.58
C ASP A 215 0.38 25.74 -14.23
N PRO A 216 0.99 26.41 -13.24
CA PRO A 216 0.42 26.56 -11.90
C PRO A 216 -0.98 27.20 -11.85
N GLU A 217 -1.28 28.09 -12.81
CA GLU A 217 -2.57 28.78 -12.90
C GLU A 217 -3.70 27.80 -13.24
N VAL A 218 -3.46 26.88 -14.16
CA VAL A 218 -4.43 25.84 -14.58
C VAL A 218 -4.70 24.88 -13.44
N VAL A 219 -3.64 24.46 -12.73
CA VAL A 219 -3.74 23.45 -11.66
C VAL A 219 -4.46 23.98 -10.43
N ARG A 220 -4.38 25.29 -10.17
CA ARG A 220 -5.00 25.91 -9.01
C ARG A 220 -6.51 25.72 -8.93
N ASP A 221 -7.19 25.79 -10.08
CA ASP A 221 -8.66 25.75 -10.16
C ASP A 221 -9.22 24.34 -10.42
N ARG A 222 -8.36 23.30 -10.35
CA ARG A 222 -8.75 21.91 -10.58
C ARG A 222 -9.77 21.39 -9.58
N VAL A 223 -10.69 20.54 -10.05
CA VAL A 223 -11.65 19.83 -9.22
C VAL A 223 -10.97 18.70 -8.47
N SER A 224 -11.25 18.55 -7.18
CA SER A 224 -10.68 17.45 -6.39
C SER A 224 -11.23 16.10 -6.83
N PHE A 225 -10.37 15.07 -6.79
CA PHE A 225 -10.65 13.71 -7.25
C PHE A 225 -11.95 13.11 -6.71
N GLU A 226 -12.29 13.41 -5.46
CA GLU A 226 -13.50 12.92 -4.80
C GLU A 226 -14.81 13.47 -5.42
N HIS A 227 -14.73 14.58 -6.15
CA HIS A 227 -15.88 15.25 -6.76
C HIS A 227 -16.00 15.00 -8.26
N LEU A 228 -15.05 14.24 -8.85
CA LEU A 228 -15.08 13.87 -10.25
C LEU A 228 -16.09 12.74 -10.49
N THR A 229 -16.87 12.83 -11.59
CA THR A 229 -17.91 11.86 -11.95
C THR A 229 -17.28 10.57 -12.47
N PRO A 230 -17.45 9.40 -11.81
CA PRO A 230 -16.88 8.14 -12.27
C PRO A 230 -17.73 7.49 -13.36
N LEU A 231 -17.09 7.00 -14.41
CA LEU A 231 -17.68 6.22 -15.51
C LEU A 231 -17.14 4.78 -15.52
N PHE A 232 -17.81 3.91 -16.27
CA PHE A 232 -17.24 2.63 -16.64
C PHE A 232 -16.05 2.82 -17.61
N PRO A 233 -15.07 1.88 -17.64
CA PRO A 233 -14.07 1.85 -18.69
C PRO A 233 -14.74 1.69 -20.07
N GLU A 234 -14.50 2.63 -20.97
CA GLU A 234 -15.04 2.63 -22.34
C GLU A 234 -13.92 2.59 -23.38
N GLU A 235 -12.73 3.07 -23.02
CA GLU A 235 -11.55 3.04 -23.88
C GLU A 235 -10.63 1.90 -23.44
N LYS A 236 -10.34 0.99 -24.38
CA LYS A 236 -9.48 -0.17 -24.17
C LYS A 236 -8.00 0.19 -24.30
N PHE A 237 -7.16 -0.34 -23.44
CA PHE A 237 -5.72 -0.39 -23.68
C PHE A 237 -5.41 -1.44 -24.75
N ASN A 238 -4.84 -1.01 -25.85
CA ASN A 238 -4.44 -1.90 -26.94
C ASN A 238 -3.14 -2.61 -26.59
N LEU A 239 -3.24 -3.83 -26.07
CA LEU A 239 -2.08 -4.61 -25.64
C LEU A 239 -1.47 -5.48 -26.77
N ALA A 240 -2.19 -5.65 -27.89
CA ALA A 240 -1.87 -6.58 -28.94
C ALA A 240 -1.31 -5.93 -30.22
N LEU A 241 -0.93 -4.63 -30.20
CA LEU A 241 -0.38 -3.93 -31.35
C LEU A 241 1.14 -4.08 -31.43
N LYS A 242 1.88 -3.11 -30.89
CA LYS A 242 3.35 -3.10 -30.90
C LYS A 242 3.88 -3.98 -29.76
N GLU A 243 5.01 -4.64 -30.00
CA GLU A 243 5.70 -5.47 -28.99
C GLU A 243 4.77 -6.53 -28.34
N SER A 244 3.77 -7.03 -29.10
CA SER A 244 2.79 -7.96 -28.57
C SER A 244 3.41 -9.34 -28.30
N THR A 245 3.12 -9.88 -27.11
CA THR A 245 3.43 -11.26 -26.72
C THR A 245 2.16 -12.14 -26.81
N ILE A 246 2.30 -13.44 -26.72
CA ILE A 246 1.13 -14.32 -26.61
C ILE A 246 0.31 -13.97 -25.36
N SER A 247 0.99 -13.59 -24.27
CA SER A 247 0.35 -13.14 -23.02
C SER A 247 -0.56 -11.94 -23.25
N THR A 248 -0.01 -10.87 -23.85
CA THR A 248 -0.77 -9.63 -24.08
C THR A 248 -1.91 -9.81 -25.08
N ARG A 249 -1.72 -10.64 -26.12
CA ARG A 249 -2.77 -10.97 -27.09
C ARG A 249 -3.93 -11.73 -26.45
N ILE A 250 -3.65 -12.67 -25.56
CA ILE A 250 -4.68 -13.42 -24.83
C ILE A 250 -5.44 -12.49 -23.88
N ILE A 251 -4.76 -11.64 -23.11
CA ILE A 251 -5.40 -10.68 -22.21
C ILE A 251 -6.31 -9.75 -23.01
N ASP A 252 -5.84 -9.26 -24.14
CA ASP A 252 -6.55 -8.31 -25.00
C ASP A 252 -7.92 -8.85 -25.51
N LEU A 253 -8.05 -10.16 -25.68
CA LEU A 253 -9.29 -10.81 -26.10
C LEU A 253 -10.12 -11.40 -24.95
N PHE A 254 -9.47 -12.07 -23.98
CA PHE A 254 -10.19 -12.82 -22.94
C PHE A 254 -10.50 -11.96 -21.70
N SER A 255 -9.65 -11.00 -21.37
CA SER A 255 -9.82 -10.14 -20.22
C SER A 255 -9.32 -8.73 -20.55
N PRO A 256 -10.00 -8.02 -21.47
CA PRO A 256 -9.56 -6.69 -21.91
C PRO A 256 -9.46 -5.74 -20.73
N ILE A 257 -8.46 -4.87 -20.79
CA ILE A 257 -8.19 -3.84 -19.79
C ILE A 257 -8.55 -2.50 -20.39
N GLY A 258 -9.40 -1.75 -19.71
CA GLY A 258 -9.80 -0.40 -20.12
C GLY A 258 -9.22 0.69 -19.22
N LYS A 259 -9.23 1.93 -19.70
CA LYS A 259 -8.88 3.12 -18.91
C LYS A 259 -9.88 3.27 -17.76
N GLY A 260 -9.38 3.30 -16.51
CA GLY A 260 -10.22 3.27 -15.32
C GLY A 260 -10.51 1.88 -14.75
N GLN A 261 -9.86 0.83 -15.27
CA GLN A 261 -10.06 -0.57 -14.85
C GLN A 261 -9.56 -0.84 -13.44
N ARG A 262 -10.35 -1.63 -12.68
CA ARG A 262 -9.93 -2.28 -11.42
C ARG A 262 -9.64 -3.74 -11.70
N GLY A 263 -8.43 -4.02 -12.19
CA GLY A 263 -8.04 -5.37 -12.59
C GLY A 263 -7.34 -6.14 -11.47
N MET A 264 -7.65 -7.42 -11.38
CA MET A 264 -7.00 -8.32 -10.44
C MET A 264 -6.41 -9.51 -11.15
N ILE A 265 -5.09 -9.69 -11.05
CA ILE A 265 -4.36 -10.87 -11.52
C ILE A 265 -4.25 -11.83 -10.34
N VAL A 266 -5.11 -12.82 -10.31
CA VAL A 266 -5.16 -13.81 -9.24
C VAL A 266 -4.13 -14.88 -9.51
N SER A 267 -3.21 -15.10 -8.60
CA SER A 267 -2.10 -16.00 -8.83
C SER A 267 -1.77 -16.89 -7.61
N GLN A 268 -1.55 -18.15 -7.89
CA GLN A 268 -0.85 -19.05 -6.97
C GLN A 268 0.67 -18.78 -7.03
N PRO A 269 1.43 -19.12 -5.99
CA PRO A 269 2.88 -19.00 -6.03
C PRO A 269 3.51 -19.76 -7.21
N LYS A 270 4.48 -19.16 -7.91
CA LYS A 270 5.27 -19.73 -9.03
C LYS A 270 4.48 -19.92 -10.34
N THR A 271 3.44 -19.15 -10.60
CA THR A 271 2.65 -19.19 -11.84
C THR A 271 3.10 -18.18 -12.90
N GLY A 272 4.11 -17.36 -12.62
CA GLY A 272 4.66 -16.39 -13.58
C GLY A 272 3.98 -15.02 -13.54
N LYS A 273 3.38 -14.62 -12.39
CA LYS A 273 2.71 -13.33 -12.21
C LYS A 273 3.57 -12.11 -12.61
N THR A 274 4.84 -12.10 -12.19
CA THR A 274 5.77 -10.98 -12.42
C THR A 274 6.11 -10.82 -13.90
N MET A 275 6.27 -11.94 -14.63
CA MET A 275 6.50 -11.91 -16.09
C MET A 275 5.28 -11.35 -16.83
N LEU A 276 4.09 -11.79 -16.42
CA LEU A 276 2.86 -11.32 -17.02
C LEU A 276 2.64 -9.81 -16.77
N LEU A 277 2.95 -9.36 -15.55
CA LEU A 277 2.85 -7.94 -15.21
C LEU A 277 3.83 -7.09 -16.04
N LYS A 278 5.06 -7.58 -16.30
CA LYS A 278 6.03 -6.94 -17.21
C LYS A 278 5.51 -6.89 -18.64
N ASP A 279 4.95 -7.99 -19.15
CA ASP A 279 4.37 -8.03 -20.50
C ASP A 279 3.28 -6.95 -20.65
N VAL A 280 2.38 -6.84 -19.66
CA VAL A 280 1.32 -5.82 -19.65
C VAL A 280 1.92 -4.41 -19.57
N ALA A 281 2.89 -4.18 -18.68
CA ALA A 281 3.54 -2.90 -18.52
C ALA A 281 4.20 -2.42 -19.81
N ASN A 282 4.99 -3.27 -20.45
CA ASN A 282 5.69 -2.93 -21.69
C ASN A 282 4.72 -2.72 -22.85
N ALA A 283 3.65 -3.50 -22.94
CA ALA A 283 2.62 -3.31 -23.96
C ALA A 283 1.89 -1.97 -23.79
N ILE A 284 1.56 -1.56 -22.57
CA ILE A 284 0.98 -0.23 -22.32
C ILE A 284 1.98 0.86 -22.70
N ALA A 285 3.24 0.78 -22.26
CA ALA A 285 4.26 1.78 -22.57
C ALA A 285 4.55 1.92 -24.08
N ALA A 286 4.46 0.82 -24.84
CA ALA A 286 4.70 0.82 -26.28
C ALA A 286 3.54 1.38 -27.10
N ASN A 287 2.31 1.13 -26.64
CA ASN A 287 1.09 1.46 -27.40
C ASN A 287 0.40 2.74 -26.90
N HIS A 288 0.63 3.11 -25.63
CA HIS A 288 0.03 4.26 -24.95
C HIS A 288 1.09 5.13 -24.27
N PRO A 289 1.97 5.81 -25.01
CA PRO A 289 3.04 6.64 -24.45
C PRO A 289 2.51 7.87 -23.70
N GLU A 290 1.25 8.23 -23.88
CA GLU A 290 0.57 9.33 -23.20
C GLU A 290 0.23 9.00 -21.74
N VAL A 291 0.24 7.72 -21.37
CA VAL A 291 -0.20 7.24 -20.06
C VAL A 291 0.94 7.28 -19.05
N PHE A 292 0.70 7.88 -17.90
CA PHE A 292 1.63 7.79 -16.76
C PHE A 292 1.56 6.41 -16.10
N GLN A 293 2.65 5.67 -16.20
CA GLN A 293 2.72 4.31 -15.68
C GLN A 293 3.56 4.25 -14.41
N ILE A 294 2.96 3.77 -13.32
CA ILE A 294 3.61 3.56 -12.02
C ILE A 294 3.56 2.08 -11.67
N ILE A 295 4.73 1.48 -11.43
CA ILE A 295 4.86 0.11 -10.96
C ILE A 295 5.15 0.17 -9.46
N LEU A 296 4.19 -0.28 -8.65
CA LEU A 296 4.28 -0.28 -7.19
C LEU A 296 4.55 -1.69 -6.66
N LEU A 297 5.74 -1.89 -6.12
CA LEU A 297 6.20 -3.17 -5.57
C LEU A 297 6.20 -3.09 -4.05
N ILE A 298 5.37 -3.92 -3.40
CA ILE A 298 5.23 -3.94 -1.94
C ILE A 298 5.64 -5.29 -1.37
N ASP A 299 6.61 -5.28 -0.45
CA ASP A 299 7.13 -6.48 0.22
C ASP A 299 7.69 -7.51 -0.79
N GLU A 300 8.23 -7.00 -1.93
CA GLU A 300 8.91 -7.83 -2.95
C GLU A 300 10.42 -7.88 -2.71
N ARG A 301 11.10 -8.76 -3.43
CA ARG A 301 12.54 -8.98 -3.28
C ARG A 301 13.33 -7.89 -4.00
N PRO A 302 14.50 -7.45 -3.45
CA PRO A 302 15.34 -6.44 -4.10
C PRO A 302 15.77 -6.82 -5.53
N GLU A 303 16.03 -8.10 -5.79
CA GLU A 303 16.37 -8.59 -7.14
C GLU A 303 15.21 -8.48 -8.12
N GLU A 304 13.95 -8.67 -7.67
CA GLU A 304 12.75 -8.49 -8.50
C GLU A 304 12.49 -6.99 -8.78
N VAL A 305 12.79 -6.12 -7.82
CA VAL A 305 12.73 -4.66 -7.99
C VAL A 305 13.72 -4.21 -9.06
N THR A 306 14.97 -4.63 -8.97
CA THR A 306 16.03 -4.30 -9.94
C THR A 306 15.67 -4.81 -11.35
N ASP A 307 15.10 -6.02 -11.43
CA ASP A 307 14.68 -6.62 -12.67
C ASP A 307 13.52 -5.84 -13.32
N MET A 308 12.56 -5.35 -12.52
CA MET A 308 11.50 -4.45 -13.01
C MET A 308 12.07 -3.12 -13.50
N GLN A 309 12.93 -2.46 -12.72
CA GLN A 309 13.56 -1.18 -13.10
C GLN A 309 14.32 -1.25 -14.43
N ARG A 310 14.94 -2.40 -14.73
CA ARG A 310 15.74 -2.57 -15.97
C ARG A 310 14.90 -2.93 -17.19
N ASN A 311 13.77 -3.61 -16.99
CA ASN A 311 13.01 -4.25 -18.06
C ASN A 311 11.65 -3.61 -18.33
N VAL A 312 11.24 -2.60 -17.56
CA VAL A 312 9.94 -1.93 -17.73
C VAL A 312 10.13 -0.44 -17.94
N LYS A 313 9.41 0.09 -18.93
CA LYS A 313 9.37 1.53 -19.21
C LYS A 313 8.27 2.16 -18.36
N GLY A 314 8.62 2.70 -17.21
CA GLY A 314 7.69 3.32 -16.27
C GLY A 314 8.38 3.68 -14.97
N GLU A 315 7.69 4.40 -14.11
CA GLU A 315 8.21 4.76 -12.80
C GLU A 315 8.06 3.58 -11.84
N VAL A 316 9.19 3.04 -11.36
CA VAL A 316 9.18 1.91 -10.41
C VAL A 316 9.40 2.42 -8.99
N VAL A 317 8.36 2.27 -8.18
CA VAL A 317 8.37 2.62 -6.75
C VAL A 317 8.26 1.33 -5.95
N ALA A 318 9.19 1.13 -5.03
CA ALA A 318 9.29 -0.12 -4.29
C ALA A 318 9.46 0.09 -2.79
N SER A 319 8.99 -0.87 -2.02
CA SER A 319 9.33 -1.06 -0.62
C SER A 319 9.53 -2.56 -0.42
N THR A 320 10.80 -2.94 -0.19
CA THR A 320 11.26 -4.34 -0.19
C THR A 320 10.94 -5.06 1.13
N PHE A 321 11.02 -6.39 1.15
CA PHE A 321 10.60 -7.22 2.28
C PHE A 321 11.38 -6.99 3.58
N ASP A 322 12.58 -6.40 3.49
CA ASP A 322 13.42 -6.02 4.62
C ASP A 322 12.98 -4.72 5.30
N GLU A 323 12.07 -3.98 4.68
CA GLU A 323 11.52 -2.75 5.25
C GLU A 323 10.31 -3.01 6.16
N PRO A 324 10.08 -2.14 7.17
CA PRO A 324 8.96 -2.29 8.07
C PRO A 324 7.62 -1.95 7.40
N ALA A 325 6.52 -2.52 7.92
CA ALA A 325 5.17 -2.41 7.35
C ALA A 325 4.65 -0.96 7.22
N ASP A 326 5.07 -0.05 8.11
CA ASP A 326 4.71 1.37 8.03
C ASP A 326 5.31 2.06 6.79
N ARG A 327 6.51 1.66 6.34
CA ARG A 327 7.09 2.12 5.08
C ARG A 327 6.27 1.65 3.88
N HIS A 328 5.86 0.38 3.82
CA HIS A 328 5.00 -0.13 2.77
C HIS A 328 3.72 0.70 2.64
N VAL A 329 3.08 1.00 3.78
CA VAL A 329 1.87 1.82 3.84
C VAL A 329 2.13 3.25 3.39
N LYS A 330 3.26 3.86 3.81
CA LYS A 330 3.62 5.23 3.46
C LYS A 330 3.86 5.37 1.96
N VAL A 331 4.65 4.48 1.37
CA VAL A 331 4.94 4.45 -0.08
C VAL A 331 3.65 4.27 -0.88
N ALA A 332 2.78 3.33 -0.50
CA ALA A 332 1.52 3.12 -1.20
C ALA A 332 0.59 4.35 -1.12
N ASN A 333 0.54 5.03 0.02
CA ASN A 333 -0.28 6.23 0.16
C ASN A 333 0.22 7.38 -0.72
N ILE A 334 1.52 7.65 -0.77
CA ILE A 334 2.06 8.75 -1.57
C ILE A 334 1.87 8.49 -3.07
N VAL A 335 2.06 7.24 -3.51
CA VAL A 335 1.79 6.82 -4.90
C VAL A 335 0.33 7.03 -5.28
N LEU A 336 -0.62 6.64 -4.40
CA LEU A 336 -2.03 6.87 -4.65
C LEU A 336 -2.39 8.35 -4.74
N GLU A 337 -1.85 9.17 -3.84
CA GLU A 337 -2.11 10.61 -3.87
C GLU A 337 -1.47 11.25 -5.11
N LYS A 338 -0.26 10.84 -5.54
CA LYS A 338 0.34 11.26 -6.81
C LYS A 338 -0.57 10.93 -7.99
N ALA A 339 -1.02 9.68 -8.08
CA ALA A 339 -1.91 9.25 -9.16
C ALA A 339 -3.21 10.07 -9.21
N LYS A 340 -3.84 10.31 -8.05
CA LYS A 340 -5.03 11.17 -7.99
C LYS A 340 -4.78 12.60 -8.46
N ARG A 341 -3.62 13.19 -8.08
CA ARG A 341 -3.26 14.55 -8.51
C ARG A 341 -3.04 14.65 -10.03
N LEU A 342 -2.39 13.65 -10.63
CA LEU A 342 -2.24 13.57 -12.08
C LEU A 342 -3.60 13.47 -12.77
N VAL A 343 -4.50 12.63 -12.27
CA VAL A 343 -5.86 12.48 -12.83
C VAL A 343 -6.70 13.74 -12.67
N GLU A 344 -6.57 14.49 -11.55
CA GLU A 344 -7.20 15.81 -11.40
C GLU A 344 -6.76 16.81 -12.47
N CYS A 345 -5.58 16.61 -13.04
CA CYS A 345 -5.02 17.40 -14.14
C CYS A 345 -5.35 16.86 -15.55
N GLY A 346 -6.20 15.83 -15.64
CA GLY A 346 -6.66 15.28 -16.91
C GLY A 346 -5.74 14.20 -17.51
N HIS A 347 -4.76 13.70 -16.75
CA HIS A 347 -3.87 12.65 -17.21
C HIS A 347 -4.46 11.25 -17.00
N ASP A 348 -4.13 10.34 -17.91
CA ASP A 348 -4.38 8.91 -17.76
C ASP A 348 -3.24 8.28 -16.95
N VAL A 349 -3.59 7.56 -15.89
CA VAL A 349 -2.63 6.94 -14.98
C VAL A 349 -2.92 5.45 -14.83
N VAL A 350 -1.87 4.62 -14.92
CA VAL A 350 -1.93 3.19 -14.63
C VAL A 350 -1.01 2.87 -13.46
N ILE A 351 -1.57 2.25 -12.42
CA ILE A 351 -0.80 1.65 -11.32
C ILE A 351 -0.79 0.14 -11.49
N LEU A 352 0.39 -0.44 -11.64
CA LEU A 352 0.61 -1.88 -11.61
C LEU A 352 1.14 -2.24 -10.22
N LEU A 353 0.30 -2.89 -9.39
CA LEU A 353 0.61 -3.21 -8.00
C LEU A 353 0.97 -4.68 -7.81
N ASP A 354 2.16 -4.97 -7.37
CA ASP A 354 2.58 -6.31 -6.90
C ASP A 354 2.99 -6.24 -5.42
N SER A 355 2.17 -6.66 -4.43
CA SER A 355 0.82 -7.20 -4.56
C SER A 355 -0.17 -6.54 -3.58
N ILE A 356 -1.46 -6.58 -3.91
CA ILE A 356 -2.53 -6.08 -3.01
C ILE A 356 -2.62 -6.92 -1.72
N THR A 357 -2.34 -8.22 -1.80
CA THR A 357 -2.34 -9.11 -0.64
C THR A 357 -1.29 -8.67 0.39
N ARG A 358 -0.08 -8.35 -0.06
CA ARG A 358 1.01 -7.90 0.81
C ARG A 358 0.75 -6.49 1.35
N LEU A 359 0.19 -5.61 0.53
CA LEU A 359 -0.25 -4.29 0.97
C LEU A 359 -1.31 -4.39 2.07
N ALA A 360 -2.31 -5.27 1.91
CA ALA A 360 -3.34 -5.49 2.92
C ALA A 360 -2.76 -6.06 4.23
N ARG A 361 -1.77 -6.95 4.15
CA ARG A 361 -1.02 -7.46 5.31
C ARG A 361 -0.28 -6.33 6.05
N ALA A 362 0.38 -5.44 5.31
CA ALA A 362 1.08 -4.29 5.90
C ALA A 362 0.09 -3.36 6.64
N TYR A 363 -1.06 -3.08 6.05
CA TYR A 363 -2.11 -2.31 6.73
C TYR A 363 -2.64 -3.02 7.98
N ASN A 364 -2.79 -4.36 7.95
CA ASN A 364 -3.22 -5.13 9.11
C ASN A 364 -2.21 -5.09 10.26
N THR A 365 -0.92 -4.98 9.94
CA THR A 365 0.15 -4.85 10.95
C THR A 365 0.18 -3.45 11.58
N VAL A 366 -0.01 -2.40 10.76
CA VAL A 366 0.10 -0.99 11.20
C VAL A 366 -1.18 -0.47 11.87
N GLN A 367 -2.34 -1.01 11.50
CA GLN A 367 -3.62 -0.55 12.02
C GLN A 367 -3.78 -0.88 13.51
N PRO A 368 -4.18 0.10 14.36
CA PRO A 368 -4.55 -0.20 15.74
C PRO A 368 -5.66 -1.26 15.83
N ALA A 369 -5.51 -2.21 16.72
CA ALA A 369 -6.47 -3.29 16.89
C ALA A 369 -7.87 -2.76 17.22
N SER A 370 -8.89 -3.09 16.44
CA SER A 370 -10.28 -2.71 16.65
C SER A 370 -11.01 -3.61 17.66
N GLY A 371 -10.41 -4.74 18.02
CA GLY A 371 -11.04 -5.79 18.82
C GLY A 371 -12.02 -6.69 18.04
N LYS A 372 -12.26 -6.41 16.76
CA LYS A 372 -13.08 -7.23 15.86
C LYS A 372 -12.18 -7.90 14.83
N ILE A 373 -11.85 -9.16 15.07
CA ILE A 373 -10.98 -9.93 14.19
C ILE A 373 -11.84 -10.84 13.31
N LEU A 374 -11.64 -10.73 12.00
CA LEU A 374 -12.18 -11.61 10.98
C LEU A 374 -11.43 -12.95 10.98
N SER A 375 -11.94 -13.93 10.24
CA SER A 375 -11.24 -15.19 9.99
C SER A 375 -9.81 -14.92 9.47
N GLY A 376 -8.85 -15.77 9.82
CA GLY A 376 -7.45 -15.61 9.39
C GLY A 376 -6.64 -14.53 10.11
N GLY A 377 -7.19 -13.89 11.17
CA GLY A 377 -6.44 -12.88 11.96
C GLY A 377 -6.40 -11.49 11.35
N VAL A 378 -7.33 -11.18 10.45
CA VAL A 378 -7.47 -9.84 9.83
C VAL A 378 -8.34 -8.96 10.73
N ASP A 379 -7.85 -7.77 11.09
CA ASP A 379 -8.69 -6.77 11.77
C ASP A 379 -9.74 -6.21 10.81
N ALA A 380 -10.99 -6.10 11.27
CA ALA A 380 -12.11 -5.64 10.45
C ALA A 380 -11.88 -4.26 9.80
N ASN A 381 -11.13 -3.37 10.46
CA ASN A 381 -10.83 -2.03 9.95
C ASN A 381 -9.58 -1.98 9.06
N ALA A 382 -8.73 -3.01 9.10
CA ALA A 382 -7.46 -3.03 8.37
C ALA A 382 -7.65 -2.97 6.84
N LEU A 383 -8.73 -3.56 6.33
CA LEU A 383 -9.00 -3.63 4.90
C LEU A 383 -9.64 -2.36 4.32
N HIS A 384 -10.10 -1.40 5.13
CA HIS A 384 -10.72 -0.19 4.63
C HIS A 384 -9.80 0.65 3.74
N LYS A 385 -8.57 0.90 4.19
CA LYS A 385 -7.61 1.72 3.42
C LYS A 385 -7.17 1.04 2.12
N PRO A 386 -6.74 -0.24 2.11
CA PRO A 386 -6.39 -0.92 0.86
C PRO A 386 -7.60 -1.10 -0.08
N LYS A 387 -8.83 -1.27 0.43
CA LYS A 387 -10.04 -1.22 -0.41
C LYS A 387 -10.26 0.15 -1.05
N ARG A 388 -10.04 1.23 -0.30
CA ARG A 388 -10.09 2.59 -0.86
C ARG A 388 -9.00 2.84 -1.88
N PHE A 389 -7.80 2.27 -1.68
CA PHE A 389 -6.73 2.30 -2.67
C PHE A 389 -7.19 1.66 -3.99
N PHE A 390 -7.59 0.41 -3.96
CA PHE A 390 -8.04 -0.32 -5.15
C PHE A 390 -9.33 0.27 -5.75
N GLY A 391 -10.25 0.70 -4.92
CA GLY A 391 -11.51 1.34 -5.31
C GLY A 391 -11.36 2.76 -5.88
N ALA A 392 -10.16 3.36 -5.81
CA ALA A 392 -9.88 4.65 -6.43
C ALA A 392 -9.87 4.57 -7.96
N ALA A 393 -9.56 3.40 -8.54
CA ALA A 393 -9.55 3.22 -9.98
C ALA A 393 -10.92 3.50 -10.59
N ARG A 394 -10.95 4.41 -11.57
CA ARG A 394 -12.14 4.88 -12.29
C ARG A 394 -11.78 5.61 -13.57
N ASN A 395 -12.63 5.56 -14.55
CA ASN A 395 -12.66 6.50 -15.66
C ASN A 395 -13.45 7.74 -15.24
N ILE A 396 -13.10 8.91 -15.74
CA ILE A 396 -13.69 10.19 -15.32
C ILE A 396 -14.30 10.90 -16.52
N GLU A 397 -15.51 11.38 -16.34
CA GLU A 397 -16.21 12.15 -17.35
C GLU A 397 -15.46 13.44 -17.69
N ASN A 398 -15.13 13.65 -18.96
CA ASN A 398 -14.37 14.81 -19.46
C ASN A 398 -13.03 15.04 -18.75
N GLY A 399 -12.38 13.98 -18.25
CA GLY A 399 -11.13 14.05 -17.52
C GLY A 399 -10.20 12.89 -17.86
N GLY A 400 -9.18 12.70 -17.04
CA GLY A 400 -8.26 11.57 -17.14
C GLY A 400 -8.86 10.28 -16.55
N SER A 401 -8.05 9.25 -16.45
CA SER A 401 -8.45 7.97 -15.86
C SER A 401 -7.41 7.46 -14.86
N LEU A 402 -7.86 6.70 -13.87
CA LEU A 402 -7.00 5.93 -12.98
C LEU A 402 -7.31 4.45 -13.15
N SER A 403 -6.38 3.70 -13.71
CA SER A 403 -6.45 2.23 -13.79
C SER A 403 -5.53 1.61 -12.74
N ILE A 404 -6.01 0.59 -12.02
CA ILE A 404 -5.21 -0.14 -11.05
C ILE A 404 -5.30 -1.63 -11.37
N ILE A 405 -4.17 -2.21 -11.78
CA ILE A 405 -4.04 -3.64 -12.03
C ILE A 405 -3.17 -4.22 -10.92
N SER A 406 -3.75 -5.04 -10.07
CA SER A 406 -3.05 -5.58 -8.92
C SER A 406 -2.94 -7.09 -8.95
N THR A 407 -1.83 -7.64 -8.48
CA THR A 407 -1.71 -9.07 -8.25
C THR A 407 -2.31 -9.42 -6.88
N ALA A 408 -3.07 -10.51 -6.84
CA ALA A 408 -3.60 -11.10 -5.63
C ALA A 408 -3.06 -12.52 -5.47
N LEU A 409 -2.57 -12.84 -4.27
CA LEU A 409 -2.02 -14.16 -3.96
C LEU A 409 -3.11 -15.05 -3.37
N THR A 410 -3.26 -16.25 -3.94
CA THR A 410 -4.19 -17.30 -3.49
C THR A 410 -3.45 -18.61 -3.26
N ASP A 411 -4.06 -19.54 -2.54
CA ASP A 411 -3.51 -20.89 -2.25
C ASP A 411 -2.09 -20.84 -1.65
N THR A 412 -1.82 -19.86 -0.81
CA THR A 412 -0.54 -19.72 -0.09
C THR A 412 -0.49 -20.60 1.16
N GLY A 413 -1.60 -21.22 1.55
CA GLY A 413 -1.78 -21.90 2.83
C GLY A 413 -2.09 -20.97 3.99
N SER A 414 -2.27 -19.67 3.74
CA SER A 414 -2.63 -18.66 4.75
C SER A 414 -4.10 -18.30 4.63
N LYS A 415 -4.87 -18.55 5.71
CA LYS A 415 -6.28 -18.12 5.78
C LYS A 415 -6.46 -16.61 5.69
N MET A 416 -5.42 -15.83 6.03
CA MET A 416 -5.43 -14.38 5.89
C MET A 416 -5.53 -13.99 4.42
N ASP A 417 -4.78 -14.63 3.54
CA ASP A 417 -4.76 -14.31 2.09
C ASP A 417 -6.09 -14.67 1.42
N GLU A 418 -6.72 -15.77 1.85
CA GLU A 418 -8.05 -16.15 1.38
C GLU A 418 -9.10 -15.08 1.74
N VAL A 419 -9.10 -14.61 2.99
CA VAL A 419 -10.01 -13.54 3.43
C VAL A 419 -9.74 -12.23 2.67
N ILE A 420 -8.46 -11.86 2.50
CA ILE A 420 -8.08 -10.68 1.74
C ILE A 420 -8.60 -10.81 0.29
N PHE A 421 -8.35 -11.93 -0.36
CA PHE A 421 -8.80 -12.16 -1.75
C PHE A 421 -10.32 -12.02 -1.89
N GLU A 422 -11.11 -12.72 -1.05
CA GLU A 422 -12.57 -12.65 -1.10
C GLU A 422 -13.10 -11.21 -0.89
N GLU A 423 -12.49 -10.45 0.01
CA GLU A 423 -12.85 -9.07 0.27
C GLU A 423 -12.54 -8.10 -0.90
N PHE A 424 -11.51 -8.41 -1.72
CA PHE A 424 -11.16 -7.61 -2.90
C PHE A 424 -11.86 -8.07 -4.18
N LYS A 425 -12.23 -9.35 -4.29
CA LYS A 425 -12.93 -9.92 -5.46
C LYS A 425 -14.20 -9.13 -5.81
N GLY A 426 -14.97 -8.73 -4.79
CA GLY A 426 -16.17 -7.91 -4.99
C GLY A 426 -15.90 -6.46 -5.43
N THR A 427 -14.67 -5.96 -5.25
CA THR A 427 -14.30 -4.58 -5.62
C THR A 427 -13.80 -4.47 -7.06
N GLY A 428 -13.16 -5.53 -7.56
CA GLY A 428 -12.64 -5.62 -8.93
C GLY A 428 -13.74 -5.68 -9.99
N ASN A 429 -13.41 -5.26 -11.21
CA ASN A 429 -14.26 -5.38 -12.40
C ASN A 429 -13.55 -6.11 -13.57
N MET A 430 -12.35 -6.61 -13.34
CA MET A 430 -11.61 -7.50 -14.24
C MET A 430 -10.85 -8.50 -13.38
N GLU A 431 -10.91 -9.78 -13.76
CA GLU A 431 -10.23 -10.87 -13.09
C GLU A 431 -9.48 -11.72 -14.11
N LEU A 432 -8.18 -11.90 -13.89
CA LEU A 432 -7.31 -12.77 -14.68
C LEU A 432 -6.73 -13.83 -13.76
N GLN A 433 -7.18 -15.07 -13.90
CA GLN A 433 -6.75 -16.17 -13.05
C GLN A 433 -5.57 -16.92 -13.65
N LEU A 434 -4.54 -17.18 -12.85
CA LEU A 434 -3.40 -18.02 -13.20
C LEU A 434 -3.52 -19.38 -12.52
N ASP A 435 -3.35 -20.45 -13.29
CA ASP A 435 -3.43 -21.82 -12.77
C ASP A 435 -2.05 -22.48 -12.68
N ARG A 436 -1.75 -23.01 -11.50
CA ARG A 436 -0.49 -23.71 -11.20
C ARG A 436 -0.33 -25.02 -12.00
N ARG A 437 -1.44 -25.68 -12.36
CA ARG A 437 -1.41 -26.93 -13.16
C ARG A 437 -0.86 -26.65 -14.56
N ILE A 438 -1.21 -25.50 -15.16
CA ILE A 438 -0.72 -25.04 -16.46
C ILE A 438 0.78 -24.73 -16.33
N SER A 439 1.19 -23.96 -15.33
CA SER A 439 2.59 -23.59 -15.13
C SER A 439 3.49 -24.82 -14.81
N ASN A 440 2.99 -25.83 -14.12
CA ASN A 440 3.72 -27.07 -13.85
C ASN A 440 4.06 -27.83 -15.13
N ARG A 441 3.23 -27.69 -16.19
CA ARG A 441 3.53 -28.22 -17.53
C ARG A 441 4.41 -27.31 -18.39
N ARG A 442 4.93 -26.20 -17.79
CA ARG A 442 5.75 -25.21 -18.50
C ARG A 442 5.06 -24.51 -19.66
N ILE A 443 3.73 -24.40 -19.58
CA ILE A 443 2.94 -23.63 -20.55
C ILE A 443 2.80 -22.20 -19.99
N PHE A 444 3.21 -21.22 -20.77
CA PHE A 444 3.12 -19.80 -20.43
C PHE A 444 2.53 -18.99 -21.59
N PRO A 445 1.65 -18.00 -21.27
CA PRO A 445 1.16 -17.64 -19.95
C PRO A 445 0.27 -18.74 -19.34
N ALA A 446 0.32 -18.88 -17.99
CA ALA A 446 -0.43 -19.92 -17.29
C ALA A 446 -1.85 -19.43 -16.92
N ILE A 447 -2.60 -18.90 -17.89
CA ILE A 447 -3.91 -18.27 -17.71
C ILE A 447 -5.02 -19.34 -17.77
N ASP A 448 -5.90 -19.31 -16.79
CA ASP A 448 -7.19 -20.03 -16.87
C ASP A 448 -8.18 -19.17 -17.68
N LEU A 449 -8.39 -19.54 -18.92
CA LEU A 449 -9.20 -18.81 -19.88
C LEU A 449 -10.70 -18.83 -19.56
N VAL A 450 -11.16 -19.85 -18.86
CA VAL A 450 -12.58 -20.02 -18.52
C VAL A 450 -12.94 -19.13 -17.32
N SER A 451 -12.06 -19.10 -16.31
CA SER A 451 -12.27 -18.33 -15.08
C SER A 451 -11.91 -16.84 -15.22
N SER A 452 -11.21 -16.47 -16.30
CA SER A 452 -10.79 -15.09 -16.54
C SER A 452 -11.82 -14.30 -17.32
N SER A 453 -12.14 -13.08 -16.86
CA SER A 453 -13.15 -12.22 -17.49
C SER A 453 -13.02 -10.74 -17.10
N THR A 454 -13.59 -9.88 -17.93
CA THR A 454 -13.80 -8.46 -17.63
C THR A 454 -15.29 -8.18 -17.58
N ARG A 455 -15.72 -7.45 -16.53
CA ARG A 455 -17.10 -6.99 -16.41
C ARG A 455 -17.33 -5.86 -17.40
N ARG A 456 -18.41 -5.94 -18.19
CA ARG A 456 -18.72 -4.98 -19.27
C ARG A 456 -17.65 -4.93 -20.36
N ASP A 457 -17.18 -6.13 -20.79
CA ASP A 457 -16.30 -6.27 -21.97
C ASP A 457 -16.99 -5.78 -23.27
N ASP A 458 -18.33 -5.71 -23.26
CA ASP A 458 -19.16 -5.11 -24.31
C ASP A 458 -18.84 -3.63 -24.59
N LEU A 459 -18.27 -2.89 -23.63
CA LEU A 459 -17.84 -1.51 -23.82
C LEU A 459 -16.43 -1.39 -24.40
N LEU A 460 -15.64 -2.47 -24.32
CA LEU A 460 -14.22 -2.48 -24.67
C LEU A 460 -13.92 -3.21 -25.98
N LEU A 461 -14.81 -4.08 -26.42
CA LEU A 461 -14.66 -4.90 -27.64
C LEU A 461 -15.74 -4.55 -28.64
N ASP A 462 -15.43 -4.70 -29.93
CA ASP A 462 -16.43 -4.58 -31.01
C ASP A 462 -17.38 -5.79 -31.01
N GLU A 463 -18.57 -5.60 -31.55
CA GLU A 463 -19.64 -6.58 -31.55
C GLU A 463 -19.23 -7.91 -32.23
N ASN A 464 -18.47 -7.85 -33.31
CA ASN A 464 -17.97 -9.05 -34.03
C ASN A 464 -16.99 -9.86 -33.15
N THR A 465 -16.09 -9.15 -32.46
CA THR A 465 -15.15 -9.78 -31.51
C THR A 465 -15.88 -10.42 -30.35
N ILE A 466 -16.88 -9.73 -29.77
CA ILE A 466 -17.69 -10.27 -28.67
C ILE A 466 -18.37 -11.56 -29.09
N GLN A 467 -19.04 -11.60 -30.27
CA GLN A 467 -19.73 -12.78 -30.75
C GLN A 467 -18.77 -13.97 -30.94
N ARG A 468 -17.60 -13.73 -31.54
CA ARG A 468 -16.56 -14.76 -31.72
C ARG A 468 -15.99 -15.25 -30.40
N MET A 469 -15.70 -14.35 -29.50
CA MET A 469 -15.21 -14.70 -28.17
C MET A 469 -16.25 -15.44 -27.33
N TRP A 470 -17.55 -15.14 -27.49
CA TRP A 470 -18.60 -15.90 -26.85
C TRP A 470 -18.63 -17.37 -27.33
N ILE A 471 -18.51 -17.59 -28.65
CA ILE A 471 -18.41 -18.95 -29.24
C ILE A 471 -17.16 -19.69 -28.74
N MET A 472 -16.02 -18.98 -28.70
CA MET A 472 -14.77 -19.54 -28.22
C MET A 472 -14.86 -19.92 -26.72
N ARG A 473 -15.39 -19.04 -25.87
CA ARG A 473 -15.59 -19.32 -24.43
C ARG A 473 -16.51 -20.55 -24.22
N LYS A 474 -17.60 -20.66 -25.00
CA LYS A 474 -18.48 -21.81 -24.94
C LYS A 474 -17.74 -23.10 -25.31
N TYR A 475 -16.89 -23.06 -26.33
CA TYR A 475 -16.08 -24.22 -26.74
C TYR A 475 -15.04 -24.62 -25.67
N LEU A 476 -14.39 -23.63 -25.06
CA LEU A 476 -13.38 -23.86 -24.02
C LEU A 476 -13.98 -24.31 -22.68
N ALA A 477 -15.24 -24.00 -22.40
CA ALA A 477 -15.91 -24.36 -21.14
C ALA A 477 -16.01 -25.87 -20.92
N ASP A 478 -16.04 -26.66 -22.02
CA ASP A 478 -16.09 -28.12 -21.97
C ASP A 478 -14.70 -28.78 -21.79
N MET A 479 -13.63 -27.95 -21.82
CA MET A 479 -12.23 -28.40 -21.67
C MET A 479 -11.72 -28.19 -20.26
N ASN A 480 -10.72 -28.98 -19.86
CA ASN A 480 -9.98 -28.63 -18.66
C ASN A 480 -9.06 -27.44 -18.93
N PRO A 481 -8.70 -26.62 -17.89
CA PRO A 481 -7.90 -25.39 -18.08
C PRO A 481 -6.56 -25.59 -18.78
N VAL A 482 -5.94 -26.76 -18.63
CA VAL A 482 -4.64 -27.07 -19.28
C VAL A 482 -4.83 -27.30 -20.77
N GLU A 483 -5.81 -28.12 -21.15
CA GLU A 483 -6.15 -28.39 -22.55
C GLU A 483 -6.63 -27.14 -23.27
N ALA A 484 -7.46 -26.31 -22.61
CA ALA A 484 -7.92 -25.05 -23.14
C ALA A 484 -6.74 -24.10 -23.43
N MET A 485 -5.77 -24.02 -22.51
CA MET A 485 -4.60 -23.17 -22.70
C MET A 485 -3.64 -23.72 -23.77
N GLU A 486 -3.41 -25.02 -23.82
CA GLU A 486 -2.62 -25.66 -24.90
C GLU A 486 -3.23 -25.37 -26.26
N PHE A 487 -4.53 -25.60 -26.42
CA PHE A 487 -5.28 -25.35 -27.65
C PHE A 487 -5.17 -23.90 -28.12
N ILE A 488 -5.37 -22.93 -27.21
CA ILE A 488 -5.27 -21.52 -27.55
C ILE A 488 -3.83 -21.14 -27.89
N ASN A 489 -2.85 -21.59 -27.11
CA ASN A 489 -1.43 -21.30 -27.34
C ASN A 489 -0.96 -21.77 -28.72
N ASP A 490 -1.36 -22.95 -29.13
CA ASP A 490 -1.03 -23.49 -30.47
C ASP A 490 -1.64 -22.69 -31.62
N ARG A 491 -2.84 -22.16 -31.46
CA ARG A 491 -3.48 -21.29 -32.45
C ARG A 491 -2.84 -19.90 -32.47
N PHE A 492 -2.54 -19.32 -31.32
CA PHE A 492 -1.90 -18.01 -31.25
C PHE A 492 -0.48 -18.01 -31.82
N ARG A 493 0.27 -19.11 -31.69
CA ARG A 493 1.59 -19.29 -32.33
C ARG A 493 1.52 -19.31 -33.85
N LYS A 494 0.41 -19.74 -34.44
CA LYS A 494 0.21 -19.81 -35.89
C LYS A 494 -0.28 -18.50 -36.50
N THR A 495 -0.66 -17.52 -35.66
CA THR A 495 -1.22 -16.24 -36.09
C THR A 495 -0.37 -15.08 -35.57
N LYS A 496 -0.24 -14.01 -36.34
CA LYS A 496 0.57 -12.82 -36.01
C LYS A 496 -0.23 -11.77 -35.22
N SER A 497 -1.54 -11.67 -35.48
CA SER A 497 -2.41 -10.67 -34.84
C SER A 497 -3.67 -11.31 -34.28
N ASN A 498 -4.39 -10.58 -33.43
CA ASN A 498 -5.67 -11.00 -32.88
C ASN A 498 -6.76 -11.06 -33.98
N GLU A 499 -6.70 -10.17 -34.94
CA GLU A 499 -7.60 -10.17 -36.10
C GLU A 499 -7.45 -11.45 -36.94
N GLU A 500 -6.19 -11.84 -37.25
CA GLU A 500 -5.89 -13.09 -37.97
C GLU A 500 -6.39 -14.31 -37.20
N PHE A 501 -6.20 -14.31 -35.86
CA PHE A 501 -6.72 -15.38 -35.01
C PHE A 501 -8.26 -15.47 -35.09
N LEU A 502 -8.96 -14.33 -34.96
CA LEU A 502 -10.42 -14.29 -35.03
C LEU A 502 -10.96 -14.74 -36.40
N ILE A 503 -10.27 -14.39 -37.50
CA ILE A 503 -10.64 -14.85 -38.84
C ILE A 503 -10.45 -16.36 -38.97
N SER A 504 -9.35 -16.92 -38.44
CA SER A 504 -9.04 -18.33 -38.50
C SER A 504 -10.01 -19.23 -37.75
N MET A 505 -10.87 -18.67 -36.90
CA MET A 505 -11.90 -19.41 -36.17
C MET A 505 -13.04 -19.90 -37.07
N ASN A 506 -13.20 -19.32 -38.28
CA ASN A 506 -14.25 -19.68 -39.24
C ASN A 506 -13.76 -20.70 -40.30
N SER A 507 -12.49 -21.10 -40.26
CA SER A 507 -11.85 -22.07 -41.12
C SER A 507 -11.49 -23.36 -40.30
#